data_20dc97f64a0e12b0eec1df7d58202568
#
_entry.id   20dc97f64a0e12b0eec1df7d58202568
#
_cell.length_a   1.000
_cell.length_b   1.000
_cell.length_c   1.000
_cell.angle_alpha   90.00
_cell.angle_beta   90.00
_cell.angle_gamma   90.00
#
_symmetry.space_group_name_H-M   'P 1'
#
loop_
_entity.id
_entity.type
_entity.pdbx_description
1 polymer ?
#
loop_
_entity_poly.entity_id
_entity_poly.type
_entity_poly.pdbx_seq_one_letter_code
_entity_poly.pdbx_strand_id
1 'polypeptide(L)'
;MAKGKEKSVFFCQECGYESAKWLGKCPGCGQWNTFVEELVTKQSGDAARLMPSSEPMTLQEIYYDDVLRIDTGIHELNRVLGGGMVPGALMLLAGDPGIGKSTLTMQLTGSIHMQEKILYVSGEESRQQLKMRAQRLGIGTEQLYILTENNLSVIEKHIDKIKPGLLILDSIQTVYLPEITSAPGSVSQLRECTGKLLQWAKGLGLSVIVVGHVTKDGAVAGPRVLEHMVDTVLFFEGERHNHFRILRALKNRFGSTNEIGVFEMQEQGLREVHNPSEVFLSERPQDTVGSVVVPCMEGTRPVLVELQALVASSPYGQPRRMTNGADYNRTAMLLAVLEKKMRLPIGNHDIFLNVVGGLKVDEPAIDLGIIAALVSSMQNRPILKDAVVLGEVGLTGEVRTINFLEKRLIEAEKMGFRVAVVPAGNLKQGQKFPIEVKGVRNVGEALRVLLGGA
;
A
#
# COMPACT_ATOMS: atom_id res chain seq x y z
N MET A 1 38.38 35.43 10.90
CA MET A 1 37.95 34.10 10.44
C MET A 1 37.65 33.26 11.68
N ALA A 2 36.42 33.21 12.11
CA ALA A 2 36.00 32.39 13.25
C ALA A 2 35.67 30.99 12.73
N LYS A 3 36.47 29.99 13.14
CA LYS A 3 36.18 28.56 12.92
C LYS A 3 34.87 28.22 13.66
N GLY A 4 33.80 27.93 12.90
CA GLY A 4 32.59 27.36 13.45
C GLY A 4 32.90 26.07 14.20
N LYS A 5 32.45 25.94 15.43
CA LYS A 5 32.57 24.70 16.23
C LYS A 5 31.74 23.62 15.56
N GLU A 6 32.42 22.64 14.98
CA GLU A 6 31.81 21.36 14.58
C GLU A 6 31.26 20.70 15.84
N LYS A 7 29.99 20.35 15.81
CA LYS A 7 29.31 19.64 16.90
C LYS A 7 28.91 18.28 16.38
N SER A 8 29.42 17.21 16.95
CA SER A 8 28.94 15.87 16.63
C SER A 8 27.61 15.62 17.33
N VAL A 9 26.67 15.10 16.57
CA VAL A 9 25.33 14.73 17.02
C VAL A 9 25.06 13.30 16.55
N PHE A 10 24.39 12.54 17.37
CA PHE A 10 24.05 11.15 17.08
C PHE A 10 22.58 11.07 16.63
N PHE A 11 22.34 10.50 15.45
CA PHE A 11 21.01 10.28 14.90
C PHE A 11 20.65 8.81 14.89
N CYS A 12 19.44 8.50 15.33
CA CYS A 12 18.88 7.16 15.17
C CYS A 12 18.53 6.92 13.70
N GLN A 13 19.09 5.91 13.06
CA GLN A 13 18.83 5.57 11.65
C GLN A 13 17.38 5.14 11.39
N GLU A 14 16.68 4.65 12.41
CA GLU A 14 15.29 4.15 12.27
C GLU A 14 14.25 5.26 12.40
N CYS A 15 14.40 6.18 13.36
CA CYS A 15 13.36 7.17 13.64
C CYS A 15 13.83 8.63 13.57
N GLY A 16 15.13 8.87 13.32
CA GLY A 16 15.70 10.21 13.27
C GLY A 16 15.81 10.92 14.64
N TYR A 17 15.62 10.20 15.75
CA TYR A 17 15.82 10.78 17.09
C TYR A 17 17.24 11.29 17.25
N GLU A 18 17.36 12.56 17.67
CA GLU A 18 18.62 13.26 17.82
C GLU A 18 19.12 13.20 19.27
N SER A 19 20.38 12.87 19.47
CA SER A 19 21.03 12.83 20.78
C SER A 19 22.43 13.45 20.73
N ALA A 20 22.79 14.17 21.78
CA ALA A 20 24.15 14.70 21.94
C ALA A 20 25.19 13.61 22.30
N LYS A 21 24.74 12.38 22.57
CA LYS A 21 25.57 11.24 22.94
C LYS A 21 25.03 9.99 22.25
N TRP A 22 25.94 9.06 21.97
CA TRP A 22 25.54 7.73 21.53
C TRP A 22 24.75 7.01 22.62
N LEU A 23 23.59 6.45 22.25
CA LEU A 23 22.71 5.69 23.12
C LEU A 23 22.56 4.28 22.58
N GLY A 24 22.72 3.26 23.43
CA GLY A 24 22.55 1.86 23.03
C GLY A 24 21.12 1.52 22.61
N LYS A 25 20.12 2.17 23.22
CA LYS A 25 18.70 2.04 22.89
C LYS A 25 18.11 3.40 22.56
N CYS A 26 17.40 3.50 21.45
CA CYS A 26 16.77 4.75 21.04
C CYS A 26 15.52 5.05 21.90
N PRO A 27 15.43 6.23 22.54
CA PRO A 27 14.24 6.62 23.29
C PRO A 27 13.00 6.85 22.41
N GLY A 28 13.19 7.17 21.12
CA GLY A 28 12.11 7.47 20.20
C GLY A 28 11.40 6.23 19.64
N CYS A 29 12.17 5.23 19.21
CA CYS A 29 11.62 4.01 18.58
C CYS A 29 11.88 2.72 19.36
N GLY A 30 12.69 2.76 20.44
CA GLY A 30 12.99 1.60 21.25
C GLY A 30 13.98 0.61 20.65
N GLN A 31 14.50 0.84 19.46
CA GLN A 31 15.46 -0.03 18.79
C GLN A 31 16.86 0.10 19.37
N TRP A 32 17.66 -0.98 19.28
CA TRP A 32 19.00 -1.05 19.81
C TRP A 32 20.05 -0.82 18.71
N ASN A 33 21.18 -0.15 19.07
CA ASN A 33 22.35 0.04 18.20
C ASN A 33 22.06 0.78 16.87
N THR A 34 21.14 1.72 16.89
CA THR A 34 20.68 2.46 15.70
C THR A 34 21.28 3.87 15.57
N PHE A 35 22.12 4.29 16.50
CA PHE A 35 22.73 5.63 16.47
C PHE A 35 24.01 5.68 15.64
N VAL A 36 24.06 6.66 14.74
CA VAL A 36 25.25 6.99 13.93
C VAL A 36 25.67 8.43 14.26
N GLU A 37 26.97 8.66 14.40
CA GLU A 37 27.54 9.98 14.61
C GLU A 37 27.58 10.78 13.30
N GLU A 38 27.05 11.99 13.33
CA GLU A 38 27.09 12.93 12.20
C GLU A 38 27.63 14.30 12.68
N LEU A 39 28.50 14.90 11.86
CA LEU A 39 29.03 16.24 12.10
C LEU A 39 28.02 17.28 11.57
N VAL A 40 27.45 18.06 12.49
CA VAL A 40 26.50 19.15 12.12
C VAL A 40 27.21 20.49 12.26
N THR A 41 27.43 21.19 11.15
CA THR A 41 27.84 22.58 11.15
C THR A 41 26.61 23.47 11.18
N LYS A 42 26.43 24.19 12.30
CA LYS A 42 25.41 25.25 12.36
C LYS A 42 25.84 26.42 11.46
N GLN A 43 25.33 26.49 10.25
CA GLN A 43 25.19 27.77 9.56
C GLN A 43 23.81 28.34 9.86
N SER A 44 23.79 29.36 10.67
CA SER A 44 22.65 30.25 10.86
C SER A 44 22.56 31.14 9.64
N GLY A 45 21.63 30.88 8.72
CA GLY A 45 21.44 31.71 7.54
C GLY A 45 20.17 31.39 6.79
N ASP A 46 19.21 32.28 6.87
CA ASP A 46 18.18 32.57 5.87
C ASP A 46 17.13 31.51 5.43
N ALA A 47 17.01 30.36 6.08
CA ALA A 47 15.95 29.40 5.78
C ALA A 47 14.51 29.87 6.20
N ALA A 48 14.40 31.05 6.82
CA ALA A 48 13.14 31.55 7.37
C ALA A 48 12.32 32.43 6.40
N ARG A 49 12.72 32.58 5.13
CA ARG A 49 12.14 33.61 4.24
C ARG A 49 11.15 33.13 3.17
N LEU A 50 10.74 31.87 3.12
CA LEU A 50 9.87 31.36 2.06
C LEU A 50 8.42 31.11 2.45
N MET A 51 8.04 31.24 3.71
CA MET A 51 6.63 31.35 4.06
C MET A 51 6.29 32.83 4.26
N PRO A 52 5.37 33.41 3.47
CA PRO A 52 4.81 34.70 3.82
C PRO A 52 4.24 34.57 5.23
N SER A 53 4.57 35.53 6.11
CA SER A 53 3.94 35.65 7.42
C SER A 53 2.45 35.86 7.17
N SER A 54 1.64 34.81 7.30
CA SER A 54 0.19 34.95 7.22
C SER A 54 -0.31 35.55 8.54
N GLU A 55 -1.10 36.61 8.49
CA GLU A 55 -1.85 37.06 9.64
C GLU A 55 -2.90 36.01 10.05
N PRO A 56 -3.18 35.86 11.35
CA PRO A 56 -4.25 34.97 11.80
C PRO A 56 -5.57 35.35 11.16
N MET A 57 -6.26 34.40 10.57
CA MET A 57 -7.59 34.57 9.97
C MET A 57 -8.58 33.64 10.66
N THR A 58 -9.83 34.03 10.75
CA THR A 58 -10.89 33.13 11.21
C THR A 58 -11.21 32.10 10.14
N LEU A 59 -11.73 30.94 10.55
CA LEU A 59 -12.13 29.90 9.61
C LEU A 59 -13.13 30.36 8.54
N GLN A 60 -13.98 31.37 8.89
CA GLN A 60 -14.97 31.94 7.99
C GLN A 60 -14.36 32.87 6.93
N GLU A 61 -13.18 33.46 7.21
CA GLU A 61 -12.45 34.33 6.29
C GLU A 61 -11.59 33.54 5.31
N ILE A 62 -11.39 32.25 5.57
CA ILE A 62 -10.67 31.36 4.65
C ILE A 62 -11.64 30.96 3.54
N TYR A 63 -11.46 31.55 2.37
CA TYR A 63 -12.18 31.09 1.17
C TYR A 63 -11.70 29.69 0.83
N TYR A 64 -12.58 28.73 0.96
CA TYR A 64 -12.39 27.37 0.51
C TYR A 64 -13.07 27.25 -0.85
N ASP A 65 -12.34 27.51 -1.92
CA ASP A 65 -12.72 26.96 -3.20
C ASP A 65 -12.60 25.45 -3.09
N ASP A 66 -13.65 24.72 -3.49
CA ASP A 66 -13.57 23.25 -3.61
C ASP A 66 -12.23 22.93 -4.28
N VAL A 67 -11.29 22.34 -3.53
CA VAL A 67 -9.91 22.14 -4.00
C VAL A 67 -10.01 21.30 -5.26
N LEU A 68 -9.93 21.96 -6.42
CA LEU A 68 -9.91 21.34 -7.71
C LEU A 68 -8.74 20.36 -7.71
N ARG A 69 -9.05 19.07 -7.54
CA ARG A 69 -8.04 18.03 -7.61
C ARG A 69 -7.54 17.91 -9.05
N ILE A 70 -6.25 17.76 -9.21
CA ILE A 70 -5.63 17.50 -10.51
C ILE A 70 -5.90 16.05 -10.86
N ASP A 71 -6.61 15.82 -11.95
CA ASP A 71 -6.82 14.47 -12.49
C ASP A 71 -5.48 13.94 -13.05
N THR A 72 -5.03 12.83 -12.49
CA THR A 72 -3.78 12.20 -12.91
C THR A 72 -3.88 11.50 -14.28
N GLY A 73 -5.10 11.32 -14.80
CA GLY A 73 -5.37 10.52 -15.99
C GLY A 73 -5.17 9.01 -15.76
N ILE A 74 -4.86 8.61 -14.51
CA ILE A 74 -4.72 7.22 -14.07
C ILE A 74 -5.79 6.96 -13.01
N HIS A 75 -6.87 6.25 -13.37
CA HIS A 75 -8.04 6.08 -12.51
C HIS A 75 -7.71 5.36 -11.18
N GLU A 76 -6.88 4.31 -11.24
CA GLU A 76 -6.47 3.57 -10.05
C GLU A 76 -5.58 4.43 -9.13
N LEU A 77 -4.77 5.35 -9.67
CA LEU A 77 -4.03 6.33 -8.87
C LEU A 77 -4.97 7.38 -8.26
N ASN A 78 -5.89 7.93 -9.05
CA ASN A 78 -6.90 8.88 -8.56
C ASN A 78 -7.73 8.27 -7.42
N ARG A 79 -8.11 7.00 -7.53
CA ARG A 79 -8.83 6.28 -6.47
C ARG A 79 -8.05 6.31 -5.15
N VAL A 80 -6.78 5.92 -5.16
CA VAL A 80 -5.92 5.89 -3.96
C VAL A 80 -5.70 7.28 -3.39
N LEU A 81 -5.63 8.30 -4.25
CA LEU A 81 -5.49 9.70 -3.84
C LEU A 81 -6.81 10.30 -3.31
N GLY A 82 -7.95 9.62 -3.48
CA GLY A 82 -9.27 10.11 -3.08
C GLY A 82 -9.87 11.10 -4.08
N GLY A 83 -9.65 10.86 -5.38
CA GLY A 83 -10.22 11.62 -6.49
C GLY A 83 -9.22 12.48 -7.28
N GLY A 84 -7.93 12.35 -7.02
CA GLY A 84 -6.86 13.08 -7.73
C GLY A 84 -5.86 13.74 -6.81
N MET A 85 -4.84 14.34 -7.41
CA MET A 85 -3.74 15.00 -6.70
C MET A 85 -4.15 16.38 -6.22
N VAL A 86 -3.83 16.71 -4.96
CA VAL A 86 -4.09 18.04 -4.40
C VAL A 86 -2.95 18.99 -4.77
N PRO A 87 -3.23 20.20 -5.33
CA PRO A 87 -2.20 21.19 -5.63
C PRO A 87 -1.38 21.57 -4.39
N GLY A 88 -0.08 21.72 -4.56
CA GLY A 88 0.82 22.04 -3.45
C GLY A 88 0.99 20.93 -2.41
N ALA A 89 0.62 19.69 -2.73
CA ALA A 89 0.86 18.53 -1.88
C ALA A 89 2.26 17.95 -2.10
N LEU A 90 2.89 17.51 -1.01
CA LEU A 90 4.11 16.71 -1.03
C LEU A 90 3.74 15.24 -0.83
N MET A 91 3.99 14.41 -1.83
CA MET A 91 3.66 12.98 -1.85
C MET A 91 4.92 12.12 -1.91
N LEU A 92 4.99 11.07 -1.11
CA LEU A 92 6.02 10.04 -1.16
C LEU A 92 5.45 8.78 -1.84
N LEU A 93 6.09 8.32 -2.89
CA LEU A 93 5.85 7.02 -3.51
C LEU A 93 6.95 6.05 -3.09
N ALA A 94 6.63 5.15 -2.18
CA ALA A 94 7.55 4.17 -1.62
C ALA A 94 7.27 2.76 -2.16
N GLY A 95 8.22 1.84 -2.01
CA GLY A 95 8.09 0.43 -2.40
C GLY A 95 9.44 -0.18 -2.76
N ASP A 96 9.46 -1.49 -2.99
CA ASP A 96 10.67 -2.23 -3.30
C ASP A 96 11.38 -1.76 -4.57
N PRO A 97 12.71 -1.91 -4.66
CA PRO A 97 13.44 -1.67 -5.90
C PRO A 97 12.92 -2.56 -7.03
N GLY A 98 12.64 -1.95 -8.21
CA GLY A 98 12.13 -2.67 -9.37
C GLY A 98 10.63 -2.95 -9.38
N ILE A 99 9.85 -2.48 -8.38
CA ILE A 99 8.40 -2.70 -8.32
C ILE A 99 7.60 -1.93 -9.38
N GLY A 100 8.15 -0.84 -9.94
CA GLY A 100 7.49 -0.03 -10.95
C GLY A 100 7.28 1.45 -10.58
N LYS A 101 7.85 1.95 -9.48
CA LYS A 101 7.69 3.35 -9.02
C LYS A 101 8.03 4.37 -10.11
N SER A 102 9.26 4.27 -10.67
CA SER A 102 9.72 5.17 -11.73
C SER A 102 8.96 4.99 -13.05
N THR A 103 8.35 3.81 -13.26
CA THR A 103 7.45 3.57 -14.39
C THR A 103 6.14 4.34 -14.19
N LEU A 104 5.52 4.21 -13.01
CA LEU A 104 4.28 4.91 -12.67
C LEU A 104 4.46 6.43 -12.75
N THR A 105 5.53 6.95 -12.16
CA THR A 105 5.80 8.41 -12.18
C THR A 105 6.09 8.93 -13.58
N MET A 106 6.75 8.15 -14.43
CA MET A 106 6.96 8.52 -15.83
C MET A 106 5.64 8.46 -16.61
N GLN A 107 4.81 7.42 -16.47
CA GLN A 107 3.50 7.33 -17.12
C GLN A 107 2.59 8.49 -16.70
N LEU A 108 2.62 8.88 -15.43
CA LEU A 108 1.89 10.03 -14.92
C LEU A 108 2.22 11.31 -15.71
N THR A 109 3.46 11.53 -16.12
CA THR A 109 3.83 12.74 -16.88
C THR A 109 3.16 12.83 -18.25
N GLY A 110 2.74 11.69 -18.80
CA GLY A 110 2.05 11.65 -20.10
C GLY A 110 0.52 11.61 -19.98
N SER A 111 -0.02 11.27 -18.80
CA SER A 111 -1.45 11.11 -18.59
C SER A 111 -2.10 12.24 -17.81
N ILE A 112 -1.34 12.96 -16.99
CA ILE A 112 -1.87 14.00 -16.10
C ILE A 112 -2.51 15.16 -16.87
N HIS A 113 -3.70 15.56 -16.44
CA HIS A 113 -4.44 16.67 -17.03
C HIS A 113 -4.08 17.99 -16.33
N MET A 114 -2.99 18.60 -16.78
CA MET A 114 -2.56 19.93 -16.30
C MET A 114 -1.95 20.74 -17.45
N GLN A 115 -2.03 22.08 -17.36
CA GLN A 115 -1.46 22.99 -18.37
C GLN A 115 -0.02 23.39 -18.03
N GLU A 116 0.36 23.27 -16.78
CA GLU A 116 1.65 23.66 -16.28
C GLU A 116 2.73 22.67 -16.72
N LYS A 117 3.97 23.16 -16.68
CA LYS A 117 5.16 22.35 -16.99
C LYS A 117 5.40 21.31 -15.89
N ILE A 118 5.97 20.21 -16.29
CA ILE A 118 6.39 19.11 -15.39
C ILE A 118 7.91 19.05 -15.39
N LEU A 119 8.51 19.07 -14.22
CA LEU A 119 9.95 18.87 -14.04
C LEU A 119 10.20 17.49 -13.44
N TYR A 120 10.80 16.60 -14.22
CA TYR A 120 11.26 15.29 -13.77
C TYR A 120 12.75 15.35 -13.47
N VAL A 121 13.11 15.18 -12.21
CA VAL A 121 14.50 15.16 -11.73
C VAL A 121 14.88 13.74 -11.40
N SER A 122 15.96 13.25 -12.02
CA SER A 122 16.53 11.95 -11.72
C SER A 122 17.95 12.09 -11.20
N GLY A 123 18.20 11.47 -10.05
CA GLY A 123 19.53 11.32 -9.47
C GLY A 123 20.21 9.99 -9.79
N GLU A 124 19.51 9.06 -10.45
CA GLU A 124 19.99 7.71 -10.70
C GLU A 124 20.20 7.42 -12.20
N GLU A 125 19.35 7.95 -13.05
CA GLU A 125 19.34 7.64 -14.49
C GLU A 125 19.86 8.79 -15.34
N SER A 126 20.57 8.45 -16.40
CA SER A 126 21.00 9.40 -17.41
C SER A 126 19.83 9.89 -18.29
N ARG A 127 20.00 11.04 -18.95
CA ARG A 127 18.99 11.58 -19.89
C ARG A 127 18.63 10.60 -21.00
N GLN A 128 19.60 9.81 -21.48
CA GLN A 128 19.38 8.81 -22.51
C GLN A 128 18.49 7.66 -22.00
N GLN A 129 18.75 7.16 -20.79
CA GLN A 129 17.94 6.11 -20.15
C GLN A 129 16.50 6.58 -19.92
N LEU A 130 16.31 7.81 -19.41
CA LEU A 130 14.99 8.41 -19.24
C LEU A 130 14.24 8.56 -20.56
N LYS A 131 14.95 8.99 -21.64
CA LYS A 131 14.36 9.09 -22.97
C LYS A 131 13.94 7.72 -23.53
N MET A 132 14.77 6.68 -23.37
CA MET A 132 14.43 5.32 -23.77
C MET A 132 13.20 4.80 -23.00
N ARG A 133 13.12 5.09 -21.70
CA ARG A 133 11.95 4.74 -20.87
C ARG A 133 10.70 5.47 -21.37
N ALA A 134 10.76 6.78 -21.58
CA ALA A 134 9.64 7.57 -22.09
C ALA A 134 9.15 7.04 -23.44
N GLN A 135 10.07 6.72 -24.37
CA GLN A 135 9.73 6.13 -25.67
C GLN A 135 9.05 4.77 -25.54
N ARG A 136 9.55 3.88 -24.68
CA ARG A 136 8.92 2.58 -24.42
C ARG A 136 7.50 2.73 -23.87
N LEU A 137 7.27 3.75 -23.05
CA LEU A 137 5.96 4.05 -22.44
C LEU A 137 5.06 4.90 -23.36
N GLY A 138 5.50 5.24 -24.58
CA GLY A 138 4.72 6.07 -25.51
C GLY A 138 4.54 7.52 -25.07
N ILE A 139 5.43 8.04 -24.22
CA ILE A 139 5.33 9.40 -23.66
C ILE A 139 6.10 10.37 -24.54
N GLY A 140 5.40 11.39 -25.05
CA GLY A 140 5.96 12.46 -25.88
C GLY A 140 5.20 13.76 -25.64
N THR A 141 5.44 14.43 -24.52
CA THR A 141 4.81 15.72 -24.21
C THR A 141 5.84 16.85 -24.20
N GLU A 142 5.49 18.00 -24.75
CA GLU A 142 6.32 19.21 -24.73
C GLU A 142 6.39 19.85 -23.33
N GLN A 143 5.50 19.47 -22.44
CA GLN A 143 5.45 20.00 -21.07
C GLN A 143 6.47 19.33 -20.12
N LEU A 144 7.06 18.18 -20.51
CA LEU A 144 7.97 17.42 -19.67
C LEU A 144 9.43 17.88 -19.85
N TYR A 145 9.99 18.44 -18.80
CA TYR A 145 11.39 18.82 -18.67
C TYR A 145 12.15 17.77 -17.87
N ILE A 146 13.26 17.28 -18.41
CA ILE A 146 14.12 16.27 -17.75
C ILE A 146 15.38 16.95 -17.24
N LEU A 147 15.68 16.75 -15.96
CA LEU A 147 16.90 17.22 -15.30
C LEU A 147 17.59 16.04 -14.60
N THR A 148 18.89 15.86 -14.89
CA THR A 148 19.73 14.88 -14.19
C THR A 148 20.65 15.64 -13.24
N GLU A 149 20.25 15.78 -12.00
CA GLU A 149 20.94 16.57 -10.98
C GLU A 149 20.59 16.04 -9.57
N ASN A 150 21.57 16.09 -8.66
CA ASN A 150 21.43 15.61 -7.29
C ASN A 150 21.50 16.76 -6.26
N ASN A 151 22.03 17.92 -6.67
CA ASN A 151 22.14 19.08 -5.78
C ASN A 151 20.84 19.88 -5.76
N LEU A 152 20.13 19.91 -4.62
CA LEU A 152 18.86 20.63 -4.47
C LEU A 152 18.98 22.13 -4.71
N SER A 153 20.12 22.75 -4.39
CA SER A 153 20.33 24.19 -4.63
C SER A 153 20.44 24.52 -6.15
N VAL A 154 20.86 23.55 -6.96
CA VAL A 154 20.85 23.68 -8.43
C VAL A 154 19.45 23.43 -8.99
N ILE A 155 18.76 22.41 -8.45
CA ILE A 155 17.37 22.09 -8.80
C ILE A 155 16.46 23.31 -8.55
N GLU A 156 16.63 24.01 -7.41
CA GLU A 156 15.89 25.21 -7.07
C GLU A 156 15.97 26.30 -8.16
N LYS A 157 17.18 26.57 -8.67
CA LYS A 157 17.38 27.53 -9.76
C LYS A 157 16.63 27.15 -11.04
N HIS A 158 16.50 25.86 -11.31
CA HIS A 158 15.70 25.36 -12.44
C HIS A 158 14.21 25.48 -12.19
N ILE A 159 13.73 25.25 -10.95
CA ILE A 159 12.34 25.48 -10.57
C ILE A 159 11.96 26.95 -10.79
N ASP A 160 12.78 27.88 -10.31
CA ASP A 160 12.54 29.33 -10.47
C ASP A 160 12.46 29.73 -11.94
N LYS A 161 13.29 29.13 -12.80
CA LYS A 161 13.33 29.41 -14.26
C LYS A 161 12.17 28.79 -15.02
N ILE A 162 11.84 27.51 -14.73
CA ILE A 162 10.84 26.72 -15.46
C ILE A 162 9.44 27.02 -14.93
N LYS A 163 9.30 27.25 -13.63
CA LYS A 163 8.04 27.41 -12.88
C LYS A 163 7.09 26.23 -13.12
N PRO A 164 7.51 25.01 -12.78
CA PRO A 164 6.67 23.83 -13.00
C PRO A 164 5.47 23.83 -12.02
N GLY A 165 4.34 23.24 -12.42
CA GLY A 165 3.22 22.90 -11.53
C GLY A 165 3.39 21.55 -10.83
N LEU A 166 4.22 20.67 -11.41
CA LEU A 166 4.55 19.36 -10.84
C LEU A 166 6.07 19.13 -10.89
N LEU A 167 6.63 18.75 -9.74
CA LEU A 167 7.99 18.24 -9.59
C LEU A 167 7.94 16.74 -9.26
N ILE A 168 8.65 15.93 -10.03
CA ILE A 168 8.89 14.52 -9.72
C ILE A 168 10.37 14.35 -9.41
N LEU A 169 10.70 13.80 -8.25
CA LEU A 169 12.06 13.57 -7.79
C LEU A 169 12.33 12.07 -7.62
N ASP A 170 13.18 11.50 -8.46
CA ASP A 170 13.52 10.08 -8.50
C ASP A 170 15.03 9.87 -8.34
N SER A 171 15.55 9.61 -7.13
CA SER A 171 14.91 9.35 -5.86
C SER A 171 15.39 10.32 -4.76
N ILE A 172 14.69 10.35 -3.62
CA ILE A 172 15.08 11.18 -2.46
C ILE A 172 16.44 10.78 -1.88
N GLN A 173 16.83 9.52 -2.03
CA GLN A 173 18.09 8.98 -1.50
C GLN A 173 19.32 9.54 -2.21
N THR A 174 19.17 10.03 -3.43
CA THR A 174 20.30 10.49 -4.26
C THR A 174 20.55 11.97 -4.15
N VAL A 175 19.54 12.75 -3.73
CA VAL A 175 19.67 14.21 -3.63
C VAL A 175 20.29 14.65 -2.32
N TYR A 176 20.92 15.82 -2.35
CA TYR A 176 21.58 16.40 -1.19
C TYR A 176 21.53 17.93 -1.19
N LEU A 177 21.69 18.49 0.00
CA LEU A 177 21.97 19.90 0.25
C LEU A 177 23.46 20.07 0.55
N PRO A 178 24.21 20.90 -0.20
CA PRO A 178 25.64 21.08 -0.02
C PRO A 178 26.05 21.61 1.37
N GLU A 179 25.12 22.31 2.03
CA GLU A 179 25.31 22.90 3.35
C GLU A 179 25.39 21.83 4.46
N ILE A 180 24.96 20.61 4.17
CA ILE A 180 24.93 19.49 5.11
C ILE A 180 26.07 18.54 4.78
N THR A 181 26.92 18.30 5.77
CA THR A 181 28.17 17.54 5.58
C THR A 181 27.97 16.02 5.51
N SER A 182 26.81 15.52 5.93
CA SER A 182 26.50 14.09 5.86
C SER A 182 26.27 13.60 4.43
N ALA A 183 26.52 12.31 4.19
CA ALA A 183 26.40 11.70 2.85
C ALA A 183 24.96 11.72 2.32
N PRO A 184 24.76 11.79 0.99
CA PRO A 184 23.44 11.59 0.38
C PRO A 184 22.81 10.28 0.88
N GLY A 185 21.47 10.30 1.12
CA GLY A 185 20.75 9.16 1.66
C GLY A 185 20.83 8.98 3.18
N SER A 186 21.68 9.75 3.89
CA SER A 186 21.67 9.78 5.36
C SER A 186 20.38 10.40 5.89
N VAL A 187 20.04 10.09 7.14
CA VAL A 187 18.82 10.58 7.79
C VAL A 187 18.74 12.10 7.82
N SER A 188 19.86 12.77 8.12
CA SER A 188 19.96 14.23 8.14
C SER A 188 19.71 14.81 6.77
N GLN A 189 20.35 14.28 5.73
CA GLN A 189 20.13 14.73 4.35
C GLN A 189 18.67 14.52 3.92
N LEU A 190 18.11 13.34 4.17
CA LEU A 190 16.73 13.02 3.81
C LEU A 190 15.75 13.98 4.49
N ARG A 191 15.94 14.26 5.78
CA ARG A 191 15.09 15.17 6.55
C ARG A 191 15.15 16.60 6.01
N GLU A 192 16.34 17.14 5.83
CA GLU A 192 16.53 18.52 5.40
C GLU A 192 16.12 18.71 3.92
N CYS A 193 16.43 17.74 3.05
CA CYS A 193 15.95 17.74 1.68
C CYS A 193 14.42 17.73 1.61
N THR A 194 13.78 16.86 2.41
CA THR A 194 12.30 16.80 2.48
C THR A 194 11.71 18.08 3.05
N GLY A 195 12.36 18.70 4.05
CA GLY A 195 11.98 20.01 4.57
C GLY A 195 11.99 21.10 3.50
N LYS A 196 13.02 21.12 2.66
CA LYS A 196 13.13 22.06 1.52
C LYS A 196 12.02 21.80 0.48
N LEU A 197 11.77 20.54 0.14
CA LEU A 197 10.68 20.17 -0.79
C LEU A 197 9.31 20.59 -0.23
N LEU A 198 9.09 20.43 1.06
CA LEU A 198 7.85 20.87 1.72
C LEU A 198 7.69 22.40 1.65
N GLN A 199 8.78 23.17 1.82
CA GLN A 199 8.77 24.61 1.65
C GLN A 199 8.36 25.01 0.21
N TRP A 200 8.90 24.34 -0.82
CA TRP A 200 8.49 24.60 -2.20
C TRP A 200 7.02 24.22 -2.44
N ALA A 201 6.59 23.08 -1.91
CA ALA A 201 5.20 22.64 -2.04
C ALA A 201 4.24 23.69 -1.44
N LYS A 202 4.47 24.11 -0.20
CA LYS A 202 3.55 25.03 0.51
C LYS A 202 3.74 26.48 0.13
N GLY A 203 4.98 26.91 -0.15
CA GLY A 203 5.30 28.31 -0.45
C GLY A 203 5.04 28.70 -1.91
N LEU A 204 5.26 27.78 -2.86
CA LEU A 204 5.09 28.03 -4.28
C LEU A 204 3.81 27.40 -4.86
N GLY A 205 3.04 26.64 -4.07
CA GLY A 205 1.93 25.83 -4.58
C GLY A 205 2.36 24.71 -5.50
N LEU A 206 3.65 24.33 -5.48
CA LEU A 206 4.22 23.29 -6.34
C LEU A 206 3.82 21.90 -5.85
N SER A 207 3.14 21.12 -6.68
CA SER A 207 2.90 19.72 -6.39
C SER A 207 4.19 18.91 -6.51
N VAL A 208 4.50 18.08 -5.51
CA VAL A 208 5.77 17.34 -5.47
C VAL A 208 5.51 15.86 -5.25
N ILE A 209 6.05 15.01 -6.12
CA ILE A 209 6.11 13.56 -5.96
C ILE A 209 7.55 13.16 -5.75
N VAL A 210 7.80 12.49 -4.64
CA VAL A 210 9.13 11.99 -4.29
C VAL A 210 9.11 10.48 -4.34
N VAL A 211 10.01 9.88 -5.09
CA VAL A 211 10.21 8.43 -5.12
C VAL A 211 11.19 8.03 -4.02
N GLY A 212 10.82 7.01 -3.23
CA GLY A 212 11.64 6.46 -2.18
C GLY A 212 11.77 4.93 -2.27
N HIS A 213 12.91 4.39 -1.81
CA HIS A 213 13.13 2.95 -1.68
C HIS A 213 12.88 2.52 -0.24
N VAL A 214 12.37 1.29 -0.05
CA VAL A 214 12.23 0.64 1.26
C VAL A 214 13.43 -0.23 1.56
N THR A 215 13.72 -0.46 2.84
CA THR A 215 14.68 -1.47 3.29
C THR A 215 14.07 -2.87 3.17
N LYS A 216 14.93 -3.92 3.23
CA LYS A 216 14.51 -5.34 3.15
C LYS A 216 13.46 -5.75 4.19
N ASP A 217 13.31 -5.00 5.27
CA ASP A 217 12.33 -5.25 6.34
C ASP A 217 10.99 -4.51 6.13
N GLY A 218 10.76 -3.98 4.92
CA GLY A 218 9.51 -3.27 4.58
C GLY A 218 9.39 -1.87 5.20
N ALA A 219 10.39 -1.41 5.96
CA ALA A 219 10.48 -0.04 6.41
C ALA A 219 11.00 0.86 5.27
N VAL A 220 10.47 2.06 5.14
CA VAL A 220 11.00 3.05 4.17
C VAL A 220 12.47 3.29 4.51
N ALA A 221 13.38 3.10 3.52
CA ALA A 221 14.80 3.35 3.72
C ALA A 221 15.03 4.86 3.90
N GLY A 222 15.43 5.21 5.10
CA GLY A 222 15.34 6.56 5.59
C GLY A 222 13.99 6.73 6.28
N PRO A 223 14.06 7.12 7.51
CA PRO A 223 13.21 6.70 8.59
C PRO A 223 11.76 7.14 8.40
N ARG A 224 10.88 6.61 9.23
CA ARG A 224 9.53 7.09 9.55
C ARG A 224 9.40 8.63 9.64
N VAL A 225 10.53 9.34 9.71
CA VAL A 225 10.62 10.80 9.62
C VAL A 225 10.01 11.35 8.33
N LEU A 226 10.24 10.71 7.17
CA LEU A 226 9.68 11.19 5.89
C LEU A 226 8.16 11.04 5.86
N GLU A 227 7.63 9.96 6.42
CA GLU A 227 6.19 9.72 6.49
C GLU A 227 5.47 10.80 7.29
N HIS A 228 6.10 11.32 8.36
CA HIS A 228 5.51 12.39 9.16
C HIS A 228 5.57 13.75 8.46
N MET A 229 6.55 13.99 7.61
CA MET A 229 6.77 15.28 6.93
C MET A 229 5.90 15.46 5.69
N VAL A 230 5.56 14.39 4.98
CA VAL A 230 4.78 14.45 3.73
C VAL A 230 3.26 14.44 3.99
N ASP A 231 2.49 14.91 3.03
CA ASP A 231 1.03 14.93 3.12
C ASP A 231 0.41 13.57 2.80
N THR A 232 0.99 12.86 1.83
CA THR A 232 0.52 11.55 1.37
C THR A 232 1.70 10.59 1.24
N VAL A 233 1.52 9.35 1.72
CA VAL A 233 2.46 8.24 1.53
C VAL A 233 1.74 7.15 0.75
N LEU A 234 2.21 6.90 -0.45
CA LEU A 234 1.78 5.82 -1.31
C LEU A 234 2.81 4.69 -1.23
N PHE A 235 2.34 3.48 -1.03
CA PHE A 235 3.18 2.30 -0.97
C PHE A 235 2.84 1.34 -2.10
N PHE A 236 3.85 0.98 -2.90
CA PHE A 236 3.69 0.10 -4.05
C PHE A 236 4.16 -1.30 -3.66
N GLU A 237 3.23 -2.25 -3.61
CA GLU A 237 3.41 -3.64 -3.21
C GLU A 237 3.34 -4.58 -4.42
N GLY A 238 3.95 -5.74 -4.30
CA GLY A 238 3.82 -6.85 -5.26
C GLY A 238 4.99 -7.79 -5.19
N GLU A 239 4.75 -9.05 -5.45
CA GLU A 239 5.80 -10.05 -5.56
C GLU A 239 6.49 -9.94 -6.92
N ARG A 240 7.83 -10.17 -6.96
CA ARG A 240 8.61 -10.05 -8.21
C ARG A 240 8.17 -11.01 -9.31
N HIS A 241 7.59 -12.13 -8.93
CA HIS A 241 7.09 -13.17 -9.85
C HIS A 241 5.62 -13.00 -10.22
N ASN A 242 4.91 -12.08 -9.57
CA ASN A 242 3.52 -11.77 -9.89
C ASN A 242 3.45 -10.59 -10.86
N HIS A 243 2.56 -10.64 -11.85
CA HIS A 243 2.35 -9.55 -12.79
C HIS A 243 1.59 -8.36 -12.17
N PHE A 244 0.89 -8.59 -11.06
CA PHE A 244 0.09 -7.55 -10.41
C PHE A 244 0.89 -6.73 -9.40
N ARG A 245 0.53 -5.47 -9.32
CA ARG A 245 1.07 -4.48 -8.39
C ARG A 245 -0.09 -3.77 -7.71
N ILE A 246 0.01 -3.60 -6.41
CA ILE A 246 -1.01 -2.95 -5.58
C ILE A 246 -0.42 -1.66 -5.05
N LEU A 247 -1.14 -0.56 -5.25
CA LEU A 247 -0.81 0.74 -4.69
C LEU A 247 -1.74 1.02 -3.51
N ARG A 248 -1.17 1.27 -2.33
CA ARG A 248 -1.91 1.63 -1.12
C ARG A 248 -1.53 3.01 -0.61
N ALA A 249 -2.47 3.73 0.00
CA ALA A 249 -2.17 4.91 0.78
C ALA A 249 -1.91 4.49 2.23
N LEU A 250 -0.66 4.60 2.71
CA LEU A 250 -0.32 4.42 4.14
C LEU A 250 -0.67 5.66 4.96
N LYS A 251 -0.64 6.83 4.31
CA LYS A 251 -1.04 8.12 4.86
C LYS A 251 -1.66 8.96 3.76
N ASN A 252 -2.78 9.63 4.05
CA ASN A 252 -3.39 10.59 3.15
C ASN A 252 -4.13 11.66 3.96
N ARG A 253 -3.60 12.90 3.99
CA ARG A 253 -4.25 14.02 4.70
C ARG A 253 -5.49 14.54 3.98
N PHE A 254 -5.67 14.15 2.72
CA PHE A 254 -6.71 14.67 1.84
C PHE A 254 -7.80 13.65 1.51
N GLY A 255 -7.70 12.44 2.04
CA GLY A 255 -8.65 11.36 1.75
C GLY A 255 -8.45 10.12 2.60
N SER A 256 -9.19 9.07 2.25
CA SER A 256 -9.10 7.77 2.91
C SER A 256 -7.75 7.10 2.66
N THR A 257 -7.25 6.36 3.64
CA THR A 257 -6.08 5.48 3.51
C THR A 257 -6.46 4.04 3.19
N ASN A 258 -7.75 3.76 3.07
CA ASN A 258 -8.23 2.39 2.89
C ASN A 258 -8.36 1.97 1.42
N GLU A 259 -8.20 2.91 0.45
CA GLU A 259 -8.35 2.60 -0.97
C GLU A 259 -7.09 1.96 -1.53
N ILE A 260 -7.30 1.04 -2.49
CA ILE A 260 -6.21 0.44 -3.27
C ILE A 260 -6.36 0.74 -4.76
N GLY A 261 -5.22 0.84 -5.44
CA GLY A 261 -5.11 0.81 -6.90
C GLY A 261 -4.44 -0.49 -7.35
N VAL A 262 -4.97 -1.13 -8.37
CA VAL A 262 -4.43 -2.38 -8.89
C VAL A 262 -3.91 -2.17 -10.30
N PHE A 263 -2.66 -2.58 -10.51
CA PHE A 263 -1.97 -2.45 -11.79
C PHE A 263 -1.40 -3.80 -12.23
N GLU A 264 -1.33 -4.00 -13.52
CA GLU A 264 -0.63 -5.12 -14.14
C GLU A 264 0.67 -4.60 -14.78
N MET A 265 1.80 -5.27 -14.51
CA MET A 265 3.07 -4.93 -15.14
C MET A 265 3.17 -5.60 -16.51
N GLN A 266 3.25 -4.79 -17.55
CA GLN A 266 3.40 -5.22 -18.93
C GLN A 266 4.71 -4.66 -19.54
N GLU A 267 5.11 -5.13 -20.71
CA GLU A 267 6.32 -4.62 -21.42
C GLU A 267 6.24 -3.12 -21.69
N GLN A 268 5.04 -2.62 -21.99
CA GLN A 268 4.76 -1.22 -22.28
C GLN A 268 4.51 -0.37 -21.02
N GLY A 269 4.68 -0.93 -19.80
CA GLY A 269 4.49 -0.23 -18.53
C GLY A 269 3.40 -0.83 -17.65
N LEU A 270 2.84 0.00 -16.80
CA LEU A 270 1.76 -0.37 -15.89
C LEU A 270 0.42 -0.14 -16.55
N ARG A 271 -0.41 -1.17 -16.58
CA ARG A 271 -1.80 -1.13 -17.02
C ARG A 271 -2.72 -1.16 -15.82
N GLU A 272 -3.74 -0.31 -15.82
CA GLU A 272 -4.77 -0.30 -14.78
C GLU A 272 -5.66 -1.54 -14.84
N VAL A 273 -5.96 -2.11 -13.67
CA VAL A 273 -6.87 -3.25 -13.53
C VAL A 273 -8.22 -2.75 -13.03
N HIS A 274 -9.16 -2.54 -13.95
CA HIS A 274 -10.48 -2.01 -13.59
C HIS A 274 -11.33 -3.01 -12.77
N ASN A 275 -11.14 -4.30 -12.99
CA ASN A 275 -11.81 -5.37 -12.23
C ASN A 275 -10.80 -6.35 -11.63
N PRO A 276 -10.29 -6.11 -10.42
CA PRO A 276 -9.37 -7.04 -9.76
C PRO A 276 -9.96 -8.42 -9.51
N SER A 277 -11.28 -8.51 -9.22
CA SER A 277 -11.96 -9.79 -8.98
C SER A 277 -11.85 -10.71 -10.19
N GLU A 278 -12.05 -10.18 -11.40
CA GLU A 278 -11.92 -10.93 -12.64
C GLU A 278 -10.51 -11.48 -12.82
N VAL A 279 -9.53 -10.65 -12.55
CA VAL A 279 -8.11 -11.01 -12.68
C VAL A 279 -7.71 -12.09 -11.68
N PHE A 280 -8.05 -11.92 -10.39
CA PHE A 280 -7.69 -12.87 -9.34
C PHE A 280 -8.40 -14.22 -9.46
N LEU A 281 -9.52 -14.27 -10.20
CA LEU A 281 -10.27 -15.49 -10.44
C LEU A 281 -10.07 -16.09 -11.84
N SER A 282 -9.31 -15.42 -12.73
CA SER A 282 -9.17 -15.81 -14.14
C SER A 282 -8.62 -17.22 -14.33
N GLU A 283 -7.69 -17.65 -13.47
CA GLU A 283 -7.04 -18.96 -13.52
C GLU A 283 -7.62 -19.98 -12.53
N ARG A 284 -8.75 -19.64 -11.89
CA ARG A 284 -9.37 -20.51 -10.89
C ARG A 284 -9.83 -21.83 -11.52
N PRO A 285 -9.32 -22.99 -11.08
CA PRO A 285 -9.80 -24.28 -11.55
C PRO A 285 -11.21 -24.53 -10.97
N GLN A 286 -12.09 -25.10 -11.78
CA GLN A 286 -13.44 -25.47 -11.33
C GLN A 286 -13.43 -26.81 -10.60
N ASP A 287 -14.37 -26.98 -9.65
CA ASP A 287 -14.61 -28.20 -8.90
C ASP A 287 -13.36 -28.75 -8.17
N THR A 288 -12.50 -27.85 -7.68
CA THR A 288 -11.25 -28.19 -7.01
C THR A 288 -11.43 -28.27 -5.49
N VAL A 289 -10.82 -29.28 -4.90
CA VAL A 289 -10.78 -29.47 -3.45
C VAL A 289 -9.83 -28.45 -2.82
N GLY A 290 -10.23 -27.89 -1.68
CA GLY A 290 -9.42 -26.92 -0.94
C GLY A 290 -9.44 -25.51 -1.51
N SER A 291 -10.28 -25.21 -2.51
CA SER A 291 -10.44 -23.89 -3.11
C SER A 291 -11.79 -23.25 -2.70
N VAL A 292 -11.74 -22.01 -2.23
CA VAL A 292 -12.91 -21.21 -1.81
C VAL A 292 -12.78 -19.79 -2.29
N VAL A 293 -13.86 -19.19 -2.76
CA VAL A 293 -13.90 -17.77 -3.08
C VAL A 293 -14.53 -16.98 -1.93
N VAL A 294 -13.82 -15.92 -1.52
CA VAL A 294 -14.27 -15.00 -0.49
C VAL A 294 -14.29 -13.56 -1.03
N PRO A 295 -15.41 -12.85 -0.91
CA PRO A 295 -15.46 -11.42 -1.18
C PRO A 295 -14.86 -10.65 0.01
N CYS A 296 -13.69 -10.07 -0.15
CA CYS A 296 -13.08 -9.19 0.85
C CYS A 296 -13.30 -7.71 0.51
N MET A 297 -13.10 -6.83 1.51
CA MET A 297 -13.17 -5.39 1.31
C MET A 297 -11.76 -4.80 1.35
N GLU A 298 -11.39 -4.17 0.26
CA GLU A 298 -10.19 -3.34 0.20
C GLU A 298 -10.63 -1.87 0.14
N GLY A 299 -10.64 -1.25 1.32
CA GLY A 299 -11.25 0.07 1.47
C GLY A 299 -12.75 0.07 1.27
N THR A 300 -13.21 0.78 0.26
CA THR A 300 -14.63 0.81 -0.12
C THR A 300 -14.96 -0.18 -1.26
N ARG A 301 -13.95 -0.84 -1.83
CA ARG A 301 -14.06 -1.73 -2.98
C ARG A 301 -14.17 -3.19 -2.54
N PRO A 302 -15.25 -3.89 -2.92
CA PRO A 302 -15.29 -5.34 -2.78
C PRO A 302 -14.36 -5.97 -3.83
N VAL A 303 -13.58 -6.97 -3.41
CA VAL A 303 -12.68 -7.74 -4.28
C VAL A 303 -12.86 -9.22 -3.95
N LEU A 304 -13.10 -10.04 -4.97
CA LEU A 304 -13.18 -11.49 -4.81
C LEU A 304 -11.77 -12.10 -4.93
N VAL A 305 -11.41 -12.90 -3.93
CA VAL A 305 -10.15 -13.61 -3.93
C VAL A 305 -10.38 -15.11 -3.71
N GLU A 306 -9.52 -15.91 -4.30
CA GLU A 306 -9.49 -17.35 -4.06
C GLU A 306 -8.57 -17.65 -2.87
N LEU A 307 -9.10 -18.42 -1.90
CA LEU A 307 -8.32 -19.05 -0.83
C LEU A 307 -8.06 -20.50 -1.21
N GLN A 308 -6.81 -20.92 -1.20
CA GLN A 308 -6.41 -22.31 -1.42
C GLN A 308 -5.78 -22.88 -0.16
N ALA A 309 -6.28 -24.03 0.29
CA ALA A 309 -5.75 -24.77 1.41
C ALA A 309 -5.31 -26.17 1.00
N LEU A 310 -4.16 -26.58 1.50
CA LEU A 310 -3.67 -27.95 1.39
C LEU A 310 -3.42 -28.51 2.79
N VAL A 311 -4.11 -29.58 3.13
CA VAL A 311 -3.95 -30.33 4.38
C VAL A 311 -3.38 -31.70 4.05
N ALA A 312 -2.18 -31.98 4.53
CA ALA A 312 -1.47 -33.24 4.26
C ALA A 312 -1.04 -33.90 5.57
N SER A 313 -0.93 -35.23 5.59
CA SER A 313 -0.42 -35.95 6.74
C SER A 313 1.02 -35.54 7.04
N SER A 314 1.33 -35.24 8.33
CA SER A 314 2.69 -34.90 8.73
C SER A 314 3.48 -36.20 9.06
N PRO A 315 4.46 -36.60 8.26
CA PRO A 315 5.19 -37.85 8.48
C PRO A 315 6.21 -37.79 9.62
N TYR A 316 6.56 -36.59 10.11
CA TYR A 316 7.69 -36.39 11.04
C TYR A 316 7.33 -35.85 12.42
N GLY A 317 6.06 -35.91 12.83
CA GLY A 317 5.61 -35.59 14.20
C GLY A 317 5.60 -34.11 14.57
N GLN A 318 6.10 -33.19 13.75
CA GLN A 318 5.99 -31.74 13.93
C GLN A 318 5.27 -31.12 12.73
N PRO A 319 3.96 -30.85 12.84
CA PRO A 319 3.17 -30.29 11.74
C PRO A 319 3.67 -28.92 11.31
N ARG A 320 3.84 -28.72 10.01
CA ARG A 320 4.20 -27.44 9.42
C ARG A 320 2.93 -26.61 9.20
N ARG A 321 3.03 -25.33 9.48
CA ARG A 321 1.95 -24.37 9.22
C ARG A 321 2.50 -23.20 8.45
N MET A 322 2.04 -23.00 7.24
CA MET A 322 2.47 -21.93 6.35
C MET A 322 1.24 -21.18 5.83
N THR A 323 1.28 -19.87 5.94
CA THR A 323 0.25 -18.99 5.39
C THR A 323 0.90 -17.98 4.48
N ASN A 324 0.33 -17.76 3.32
CA ASN A 324 0.68 -16.69 2.39
C ASN A 324 -0.55 -15.83 2.12
N GLY A 325 -0.45 -14.52 2.34
CA GLY A 325 -1.55 -13.59 2.13
C GLY A 325 -2.62 -13.56 3.23
N ALA A 326 -2.60 -14.47 4.22
CA ALA A 326 -3.48 -14.49 5.38
C ALA A 326 -2.67 -14.44 6.69
N ASP A 327 -3.26 -13.89 7.76
CA ASP A 327 -2.61 -13.80 9.07
C ASP A 327 -2.37 -15.19 9.69
N TYR A 328 -1.12 -15.46 10.07
CA TYR A 328 -0.70 -16.72 10.66
C TYR A 328 -1.38 -17.00 12.00
N ASN A 329 -1.44 -15.99 12.90
CA ASN A 329 -1.99 -16.17 14.22
C ASN A 329 -3.52 -16.40 14.16
N ARG A 330 -4.19 -15.67 13.27
CA ARG A 330 -5.62 -15.86 13.02
C ARG A 330 -5.89 -17.27 12.50
N THR A 331 -5.12 -17.74 11.51
CA THR A 331 -5.23 -19.11 10.98
C THR A 331 -5.00 -20.16 12.08
N ALA A 332 -4.01 -19.96 12.95
CA ALA A 332 -3.75 -20.86 14.06
C ALA A 332 -4.93 -20.94 15.06
N MET A 333 -5.60 -19.82 15.33
CA MET A 333 -6.83 -19.81 16.15
C MET A 333 -7.97 -20.58 15.48
N LEU A 334 -8.17 -20.43 14.17
CA LEU A 334 -9.19 -21.13 13.41
C LEU A 334 -8.96 -22.66 13.41
N LEU A 335 -7.70 -23.09 13.32
CA LEU A 335 -7.32 -24.50 13.45
C LEU A 335 -7.69 -25.05 14.83
N ALA A 336 -7.45 -24.30 15.90
CA ALA A 336 -7.85 -24.72 17.26
C ALA A 336 -9.38 -24.84 17.40
N VAL A 337 -10.16 -23.95 16.73
CA VAL A 337 -11.63 -24.07 16.66
C VAL A 337 -12.04 -25.35 15.94
N LEU A 338 -11.45 -25.66 14.79
CA LEU A 338 -11.72 -26.89 14.04
C LEU A 338 -11.43 -28.15 14.88
N GLU A 339 -10.28 -28.19 15.53
CA GLU A 339 -9.86 -29.32 16.35
C GLU A 339 -10.79 -29.51 17.56
N LYS A 340 -11.04 -28.44 18.33
CA LYS A 340 -11.76 -28.54 19.58
C LYS A 340 -13.29 -28.59 19.42
N LYS A 341 -13.85 -27.81 18.49
CA LYS A 341 -15.32 -27.70 18.32
C LYS A 341 -15.88 -28.66 17.29
N MET A 342 -15.13 -28.89 16.21
CA MET A 342 -15.56 -29.79 15.14
C MET A 342 -14.99 -31.20 15.30
N ARG A 343 -14.10 -31.42 16.28
CA ARG A 343 -13.42 -32.69 16.56
C ARG A 343 -12.67 -33.25 15.35
N LEU A 344 -12.15 -32.36 14.50
CA LEU A 344 -11.34 -32.72 13.35
C LEU A 344 -9.87 -32.89 13.79
N PRO A 345 -9.18 -33.99 13.46
CA PRO A 345 -7.80 -34.24 13.88
C PRO A 345 -6.78 -33.43 13.07
N ILE A 346 -7.04 -32.15 12.85
CA ILE A 346 -6.24 -31.26 11.97
C ILE A 346 -4.90 -30.89 12.60
N GLY A 347 -4.78 -31.02 13.93
CA GLY A 347 -3.57 -30.68 14.68
C GLY A 347 -2.32 -31.48 14.25
N ASN A 348 -2.49 -32.70 13.72
CA ASN A 348 -1.41 -33.61 13.30
C ASN A 348 -1.11 -33.53 11.78
N HIS A 349 -1.64 -32.52 11.08
CA HIS A 349 -1.46 -32.36 9.64
C HIS A 349 -0.59 -31.15 9.32
N ASP A 350 0.18 -31.25 8.26
CA ASP A 350 0.82 -30.11 7.61
C ASP A 350 -0.24 -29.26 6.93
N ILE A 351 -0.17 -27.94 7.11
CA ILE A 351 -1.17 -27.01 6.64
C ILE A 351 -0.50 -25.91 5.84
N PHE A 352 -0.99 -25.74 4.63
CA PHE A 352 -0.60 -24.67 3.74
C PHE A 352 -1.86 -23.89 3.35
N LEU A 353 -1.84 -22.58 3.54
CA LEU A 353 -2.91 -21.68 3.16
C LEU A 353 -2.33 -20.58 2.27
N ASN A 354 -2.96 -20.34 1.14
CA ASN A 354 -2.53 -19.33 0.18
C ASN A 354 -3.72 -18.47 -0.26
N VAL A 355 -3.54 -17.16 -0.27
CA VAL A 355 -4.42 -16.20 -0.95
C VAL A 355 -3.88 -16.02 -2.36
N VAL A 356 -4.66 -16.41 -3.35
CA VAL A 356 -4.23 -16.36 -4.76
C VAL A 356 -4.15 -14.91 -5.23
N GLY A 357 -3.16 -14.59 -6.06
CA GLY A 357 -2.95 -13.26 -6.62
C GLY A 357 -2.01 -12.36 -5.81
N GLY A 358 -1.45 -12.86 -4.67
CA GLY A 358 -0.47 -12.11 -3.87
C GLY A 358 -1.07 -10.96 -3.05
N LEU A 359 -2.40 -10.97 -2.88
CA LEU A 359 -3.09 -10.01 -2.01
C LEU A 359 -2.91 -10.42 -0.54
N LYS A 360 -2.63 -9.44 0.32
CA LYS A 360 -2.66 -9.65 1.77
C LYS A 360 -4.03 -9.26 2.31
N VAL A 361 -4.76 -10.22 2.87
CA VAL A 361 -6.11 -10.02 3.42
C VAL A 361 -6.08 -10.20 4.93
N ASP A 362 -6.25 -9.09 5.65
CA ASP A 362 -6.18 -9.08 7.13
C ASP A 362 -7.58 -8.96 7.78
N GLU A 363 -8.69 -9.05 7.00
CA GLU A 363 -10.04 -8.89 7.56
C GLU A 363 -10.64 -10.21 8.08
N PRO A 364 -11.29 -10.19 9.26
CA PRO A 364 -11.91 -11.39 9.85
C PRO A 364 -13.07 -11.98 9.03
N ALA A 365 -13.64 -11.23 8.09
CA ALA A 365 -14.76 -11.70 7.25
C ALA A 365 -14.42 -12.93 6.39
N ILE A 366 -13.11 -13.23 6.20
CA ILE A 366 -12.64 -14.40 5.44
C ILE A 366 -12.49 -15.68 6.29
N ASP A 367 -12.65 -15.61 7.61
CA ASP A 367 -12.41 -16.75 8.51
C ASP A 367 -13.18 -18.00 8.11
N LEU A 368 -14.48 -17.82 7.82
CA LEU A 368 -15.34 -18.94 7.42
C LEU A 368 -14.86 -19.55 6.08
N GLY A 369 -14.34 -18.73 5.19
CA GLY A 369 -13.71 -19.18 3.94
C GLY A 369 -12.44 -19.99 4.20
N ILE A 370 -11.57 -19.54 5.11
CA ILE A 370 -10.37 -20.29 5.52
C ILE A 370 -10.74 -21.65 6.09
N ILE A 371 -11.71 -21.70 7.00
CA ILE A 371 -12.22 -22.94 7.58
C ILE A 371 -12.77 -23.86 6.49
N ALA A 372 -13.57 -23.32 5.57
CA ALA A 372 -14.16 -24.08 4.49
C ALA A 372 -13.11 -24.68 3.56
N ALA A 373 -12.08 -23.93 3.19
CA ALA A 373 -10.97 -24.40 2.36
C ALA A 373 -10.18 -25.52 3.06
N LEU A 374 -9.85 -25.36 4.35
CA LEU A 374 -9.13 -26.36 5.14
C LEU A 374 -9.92 -27.67 5.26
N VAL A 375 -11.22 -27.59 5.58
CA VAL A 375 -12.05 -28.80 5.72
C VAL A 375 -12.30 -29.47 4.39
N SER A 376 -12.52 -28.71 3.31
CA SER A 376 -12.60 -29.22 1.95
C SER A 376 -11.35 -30.03 1.57
N SER A 377 -10.16 -29.48 1.82
CA SER A 377 -8.90 -30.17 1.56
C SER A 377 -8.74 -31.43 2.41
N MET A 378 -9.03 -31.35 3.73
CA MET A 378 -8.87 -32.47 4.64
C MET A 378 -9.82 -33.64 4.32
N GLN A 379 -11.05 -33.32 3.90
CA GLN A 379 -12.07 -34.35 3.57
C GLN A 379 -12.02 -34.79 2.11
N ASN A 380 -11.15 -34.19 1.30
CA ASN A 380 -11.07 -34.40 -0.15
C ASN A 380 -12.45 -34.25 -0.84
N ARG A 381 -13.19 -33.20 -0.47
CA ARG A 381 -14.53 -32.89 -1.02
C ARG A 381 -14.57 -31.46 -1.51
N PRO A 382 -15.01 -31.21 -2.75
CA PRO A 382 -15.14 -29.85 -3.27
C PRO A 382 -16.26 -29.10 -2.55
N ILE A 383 -16.15 -27.79 -2.50
CA ILE A 383 -17.18 -26.89 -1.96
C ILE A 383 -18.29 -26.69 -2.98
N LEU A 384 -19.48 -26.33 -2.50
CA LEU A 384 -20.63 -25.98 -3.31
C LEU A 384 -20.23 -25.05 -4.47
N LYS A 385 -20.51 -25.47 -5.69
CA LYS A 385 -20.21 -24.72 -6.90
C LYS A 385 -20.88 -23.36 -6.89
N ASP A 386 -20.24 -22.38 -7.51
CA ASP A 386 -20.74 -21.01 -7.64
C ASP A 386 -21.10 -20.35 -6.30
N ALA A 387 -20.47 -20.80 -5.20
CA ALA A 387 -20.67 -20.23 -3.87
C ALA A 387 -19.52 -19.30 -3.45
N VAL A 388 -19.88 -18.21 -2.78
CA VAL A 388 -18.94 -17.39 -2.00
C VAL A 388 -19.21 -17.58 -0.53
N VAL A 389 -18.16 -17.45 0.29
CA VAL A 389 -18.21 -17.74 1.73
C VAL A 389 -17.73 -16.54 2.52
N LEU A 390 -18.50 -16.14 3.53
CA LEU A 390 -18.23 -14.96 4.33
C LEU A 390 -18.61 -15.21 5.80
N GLY A 391 -17.82 -14.70 6.71
CA GLY A 391 -18.14 -14.69 8.14
C GLY A 391 -16.92 -14.64 9.02
N GLU A 392 -16.94 -13.82 10.06
CA GLU A 392 -15.98 -13.90 11.14
C GLU A 392 -16.31 -15.11 12.03
N VAL A 393 -15.30 -15.83 12.49
CA VAL A 393 -15.49 -17.00 13.35
C VAL A 393 -14.91 -16.75 14.75
N GLY A 394 -15.76 -16.86 15.76
CA GLY A 394 -15.34 -16.77 17.14
C GLY A 394 -14.79 -18.10 17.69
N LEU A 395 -14.11 -18.04 18.84
CA LEU A 395 -13.45 -19.19 19.48
C LEU A 395 -14.43 -20.27 19.97
N THR A 396 -15.72 -19.96 20.06
CA THR A 396 -16.75 -20.95 20.42
C THR A 396 -17.35 -21.64 19.20
N GLY A 397 -16.91 -21.24 17.97
CA GLY A 397 -17.37 -21.77 16.69
C GLY A 397 -18.62 -21.06 16.14
N GLU A 398 -19.03 -19.95 16.76
CA GLU A 398 -20.09 -19.10 16.24
C GLU A 398 -19.62 -18.31 15.01
N VAL A 399 -20.56 -18.05 14.10
CA VAL A 399 -20.32 -17.19 12.92
C VAL A 399 -20.93 -15.81 13.20
N ARG A 400 -20.06 -14.80 13.22
CA ARG A 400 -20.39 -13.42 13.56
C ARG A 400 -20.65 -12.56 12.33
N THR A 401 -21.39 -11.48 12.54
CA THR A 401 -21.72 -10.50 11.50
C THR A 401 -20.49 -9.82 10.91
N ILE A 402 -20.60 -9.47 9.63
CA ILE A 402 -19.59 -8.75 8.87
C ILE A 402 -20.13 -7.43 8.30
N ASN A 403 -19.25 -6.52 8.01
CA ASN A 403 -19.63 -5.24 7.41
C ASN A 403 -19.79 -5.34 5.88
N PHE A 404 -20.60 -4.44 5.31
CA PHE A 404 -20.76 -4.24 3.87
C PHE A 404 -21.23 -5.48 3.08
N LEU A 405 -22.03 -6.37 3.70
CA LEU A 405 -22.49 -7.61 3.05
C LEU A 405 -23.08 -7.35 1.66
N GLU A 406 -23.95 -6.35 1.52
CA GLU A 406 -24.63 -6.07 0.26
C GLU A 406 -23.65 -5.74 -0.88
N LYS A 407 -22.62 -4.91 -0.62
CA LYS A 407 -21.58 -4.58 -1.61
C LYS A 407 -20.81 -5.83 -2.06
N ARG A 408 -20.49 -6.72 -1.11
CA ARG A 408 -19.77 -7.98 -1.38
C ARG A 408 -20.60 -8.91 -2.27
N LEU A 409 -21.92 -8.99 -2.02
CA LEU A 409 -22.83 -9.85 -2.79
C LEU A 409 -23.09 -9.31 -4.19
N ILE A 410 -23.16 -7.98 -4.36
CA ILE A 410 -23.25 -7.35 -5.69
C ILE A 410 -22.01 -7.68 -6.54
N GLU A 411 -20.83 -7.63 -5.93
CA GLU A 411 -19.61 -7.99 -6.67
C GLU A 411 -19.57 -9.49 -7.00
N ALA A 412 -20.01 -10.34 -6.06
CA ALA A 412 -20.12 -11.78 -6.30
C ALA A 412 -21.08 -12.10 -7.46
N GLU A 413 -22.23 -11.44 -7.52
CA GLU A 413 -23.17 -11.57 -8.62
C GLU A 413 -22.55 -11.21 -9.98
N LYS A 414 -21.86 -10.04 -10.04
CA LYS A 414 -21.16 -9.59 -11.26
C LYS A 414 -20.13 -10.61 -11.76
N MET A 415 -19.50 -11.33 -10.83
CA MET A 415 -18.54 -12.38 -11.13
C MET A 415 -19.18 -13.76 -11.41
N GLY A 416 -20.52 -13.83 -11.47
CA GLY A 416 -21.27 -15.04 -11.85
C GLY A 416 -21.53 -16.01 -10.70
N PHE A 417 -21.25 -15.64 -9.45
CA PHE A 417 -21.62 -16.46 -8.30
C PHE A 417 -23.11 -16.39 -8.04
N ARG A 418 -23.71 -17.51 -7.62
CA ARG A 418 -25.15 -17.65 -7.44
C ARG A 418 -25.57 -17.87 -6.01
N VAL A 419 -24.66 -18.31 -5.16
CA VAL A 419 -24.92 -18.68 -3.75
C VAL A 419 -23.92 -17.95 -2.84
N ALA A 420 -24.40 -17.46 -1.72
CA ALA A 420 -23.54 -16.93 -0.65
C ALA A 420 -23.86 -17.60 0.69
N VAL A 421 -22.84 -18.10 1.36
CA VAL A 421 -22.93 -18.57 2.75
C VAL A 421 -22.43 -17.46 3.65
N VAL A 422 -23.34 -16.91 4.50
CA VAL A 422 -23.11 -15.68 5.26
C VAL A 422 -23.59 -15.82 6.69
N PRO A 423 -23.17 -14.95 7.63
CA PRO A 423 -23.68 -14.97 8.99
C PRO A 423 -25.20 -14.69 9.03
N ALA A 424 -25.95 -15.52 9.73
CA ALA A 424 -27.40 -15.35 9.89
C ALA A 424 -27.74 -13.98 10.54
N GLY A 425 -26.86 -13.44 11.39
CA GLY A 425 -27.04 -12.13 12.01
C GLY A 425 -26.99 -10.93 11.06
N ASN A 426 -26.48 -11.11 9.84
CA ASN A 426 -26.52 -10.08 8.81
C ASN A 426 -27.86 -10.01 8.06
N LEU A 427 -28.70 -11.03 8.16
CA LEU A 427 -29.94 -11.13 7.40
C LEU A 427 -31.08 -10.48 8.16
N LYS A 428 -31.70 -9.48 7.51
CA LYS A 428 -32.92 -8.84 8.02
C LYS A 428 -34.15 -9.43 7.33
N GLN A 429 -35.25 -9.51 8.07
CA GLN A 429 -36.50 -10.01 7.52
C GLN A 429 -36.96 -9.14 6.34
N GLY A 430 -37.27 -9.76 5.20
CA GLY A 430 -37.72 -9.06 3.99
C GLY A 430 -36.61 -8.46 3.12
N GLN A 431 -35.33 -8.55 3.51
CA GLN A 431 -34.23 -8.06 2.68
C GLN A 431 -34.02 -8.99 1.46
N LYS A 432 -33.95 -8.38 0.28
CA LYS A 432 -33.65 -9.09 -0.96
C LYS A 432 -32.17 -8.93 -1.29
N PHE A 433 -31.55 -10.00 -1.74
CA PHE A 433 -30.17 -10.00 -2.21
C PHE A 433 -30.11 -10.39 -3.69
N PRO A 434 -29.04 -10.01 -4.41
CA PRO A 434 -28.90 -10.29 -5.83
C PRO A 434 -28.71 -11.79 -6.14
N ILE A 435 -28.21 -12.55 -5.15
CA ILE A 435 -27.95 -13.99 -5.26
C ILE A 435 -28.61 -14.74 -4.10
N GLU A 436 -28.72 -16.07 -4.18
CA GLU A 436 -29.23 -16.91 -3.11
C GLU A 436 -28.36 -16.81 -1.86
N VAL A 437 -28.95 -16.48 -0.71
CA VAL A 437 -28.20 -16.29 0.54
C VAL A 437 -28.59 -17.34 1.57
N LYS A 438 -27.61 -18.11 2.05
CA LYS A 438 -27.75 -19.11 3.10
C LYS A 438 -27.15 -18.59 4.40
N GLY A 439 -28.00 -18.21 5.35
CA GLY A 439 -27.58 -17.71 6.65
C GLY A 439 -27.19 -18.86 7.57
N VAL A 440 -26.01 -18.76 8.21
CA VAL A 440 -25.46 -19.75 9.13
C VAL A 440 -25.11 -19.11 10.47
N ARG A 441 -25.26 -19.85 11.58
CA ARG A 441 -24.98 -19.36 12.93
C ARG A 441 -23.67 -19.88 13.50
N ASN A 442 -23.20 -21.01 12.99
CA ASN A 442 -21.98 -21.65 13.47
C ASN A 442 -21.26 -22.38 12.31
N VAL A 443 -20.02 -22.74 12.57
CA VAL A 443 -19.14 -23.43 11.61
C VAL A 443 -19.76 -24.76 11.13
N GLY A 444 -20.40 -25.53 12.03
CA GLY A 444 -21.01 -26.81 11.66
C GLY A 444 -22.17 -26.67 10.67
N GLU A 445 -23.02 -25.64 10.82
CA GLU A 445 -24.05 -25.31 9.82
C GLU A 445 -23.45 -24.93 8.48
N ALA A 446 -22.42 -24.08 8.51
CA ALA A 446 -21.75 -23.63 7.27
C ALA A 446 -21.14 -24.80 6.51
N LEU A 447 -20.42 -25.69 7.17
CA LEU A 447 -19.78 -26.85 6.53
C LEU A 447 -20.82 -27.83 5.94
N ARG A 448 -21.95 -28.04 6.60
CA ARG A 448 -23.05 -28.86 6.05
C ARG A 448 -23.61 -28.26 4.76
N VAL A 449 -23.79 -26.94 4.70
CA VAL A 449 -24.27 -26.25 3.51
C VAL A 449 -23.26 -26.31 2.38
N LEU A 450 -21.97 -26.10 2.70
CA LEU A 450 -20.90 -25.97 1.71
C LEU A 450 -20.43 -27.31 1.14
N LEU A 451 -20.36 -28.35 1.96
CA LEU A 451 -19.84 -29.66 1.58
C LEU A 451 -20.94 -30.68 1.24
N GLY A 452 -22.22 -30.26 1.29
CA GLY A 452 -23.32 -31.16 1.03
C GLY A 452 -23.38 -32.27 2.10
N GLY A 453 -23.73 -31.90 3.33
CA GLY A 453 -23.86 -32.89 4.42
C GLY A 453 -25.08 -33.75 4.25
N ALA A 454 -24.87 -35.05 4.38
CA ALA A 454 -25.92 -35.96 4.79
C ALA A 454 -26.27 -35.72 6.25
#